data_daafab0bec7635f0a603aa5cf2b43395
#
_entry.id   daafab0bec7635f0a603aa5cf2b43395
#
_cell.length_a   1.000
_cell.length_b   1.000
_cell.length_c   1.000
_cell.angle_alpha   90.00
_cell.angle_beta   90.00
_cell.angle_gamma   90.00
#
_symmetry.space_group_name_H-M   'P 1'
#
loop_
_entity.id
_entity.type
_entity.pdbx_description
1 polymer ?
#
loop_
_entity_poly.entity_id
_entity_poly.type
_entity_poly.pdbx_seq_one_letter_code
_entity_poly.pdbx_strand_id
1 'polypeptide(L)'
;MARIAGINIPPQQHAEIGLTAIFGIGRTRARKICEACDIAYSKKVKDLSDGDLEKIRDQIAQFTIEGDLRRETTMNIKRLMDIGCYRGFRHRRGLPMRGQRTRTNARTRKGPRKAAASLKK
;
A
#
# COMPACT_ATOMS: atom_id res chain seq x y z
N MET A 1 -2.43 11.95 19.43
CA MET A 1 -2.39 10.94 18.35
C MET A 1 -1.40 11.40 17.29
N ALA A 2 -0.50 10.52 16.88
CA ALA A 2 0.51 10.86 15.88
C ALA A 2 -0.11 10.90 14.48
N ARG A 3 0.23 11.92 13.73
CA ARG A 3 -0.25 12.08 12.36
C ARG A 3 0.94 12.30 11.43
N ILE A 4 1.12 11.37 10.48
CA ILE A 4 2.24 11.41 9.55
C ILE A 4 1.69 11.27 8.13
N ALA A 5 2.14 12.13 7.22
CA ALA A 5 1.68 12.12 5.82
C ALA A 5 0.16 12.20 5.70
N GLY A 6 -0.49 12.88 6.62
CA GLY A 6 -1.95 13.01 6.64
C GLY A 6 -2.68 11.81 7.21
N ILE A 7 -1.97 10.80 7.69
CA ILE A 7 -2.55 9.57 8.22
C ILE A 7 -2.39 9.52 9.73
N ASN A 8 -3.46 9.19 10.43
CA ASN A 8 -3.43 9.00 11.87
C ASN A 8 -2.84 7.62 12.17
N ILE A 9 -1.73 7.60 12.90
CA ILE A 9 -1.05 6.35 13.23
C ILE A 9 -1.63 5.82 14.53
N PRO A 10 -2.01 4.52 14.61
CA PRO A 10 -2.58 3.97 15.83
C PRO A 10 -1.58 4.07 16.99
N PRO A 11 -1.96 4.69 18.13
CA PRO A 11 -1.03 4.91 19.23
C PRO A 11 -0.70 3.65 20.02
N GLN A 12 -1.54 2.64 19.92
CA GLN A 12 -1.36 1.39 20.67
C GLN A 12 -0.33 0.45 20.03
N GLN A 13 0.00 0.67 18.76
CA GLN A 13 0.89 -0.22 18.02
C GLN A 13 2.36 0.15 18.20
N HIS A 14 3.23 -0.84 17.99
CA HIS A 14 4.67 -0.58 17.94
C HIS A 14 4.98 0.29 16.72
N ALA A 15 6.09 1.03 16.80
CA ALA A 15 6.44 1.97 15.72
C ALA A 15 6.53 1.29 14.37
N GLU A 16 7.15 0.11 14.27
CA GLU A 16 7.29 -0.57 12.98
C GLU A 16 5.95 -1.00 12.39
N ILE A 17 4.99 -1.35 13.25
CA ILE A 17 3.67 -1.76 12.77
C ILE A 17 2.80 -0.55 12.49
N GLY A 18 2.87 0.47 13.34
CA GLY A 18 2.09 1.69 13.15
C GLY A 18 2.40 2.39 11.83
N LEU A 19 3.66 2.43 11.43
CA LEU A 19 4.07 3.07 10.19
C LEU A 19 3.50 2.37 8.95
N THR A 20 3.15 1.10 9.05
CA THR A 20 2.55 0.38 7.91
C THR A 20 1.15 0.86 7.57
N ALA A 21 0.53 1.70 8.41
CA ALA A 21 -0.75 2.32 8.09
C ALA A 21 -0.63 3.30 6.92
N ILE A 22 0.57 3.75 6.61
CA ILE A 22 0.81 4.67 5.51
C ILE A 22 0.93 3.86 4.21
N PHE A 23 0.15 4.22 3.20
CA PHE A 23 0.20 3.54 1.92
C PHE A 23 1.57 3.75 1.27
N GLY A 24 2.26 2.68 0.97
CA GLY A 24 3.60 2.71 0.40
C GLY A 24 4.68 2.34 1.38
N ILE A 25 4.36 2.20 2.67
CA ILE A 25 5.31 1.77 3.68
C ILE A 25 4.88 0.41 4.20
N GLY A 26 5.67 -0.61 3.89
CA GLY A 26 5.49 -1.94 4.42
C GLY A 26 6.37 -2.14 5.64
N ARG A 27 6.37 -3.36 6.16
CA ARG A 27 7.11 -3.67 7.38
C ARG A 27 8.62 -3.44 7.22
N THR A 28 9.19 -3.78 6.08
CA THR A 28 10.60 -3.62 5.81
C THR A 28 11.01 -2.15 5.79
N ARG A 29 10.23 -1.30 5.11
CA ARG A 29 10.50 0.14 5.09
C ARG A 29 10.31 0.76 6.47
N ALA A 30 9.31 0.29 7.22
CA ALA A 30 9.08 0.77 8.58
C ALA A 30 10.28 0.48 9.46
N ARG A 31 10.86 -0.71 9.35
CA ARG A 31 12.06 -1.06 10.11
C ARG A 31 13.24 -0.19 9.72
N LYS A 32 13.45 0.06 8.42
CA LYS A 32 14.53 0.91 7.95
C LYS A 32 14.39 2.33 8.47
N ILE A 33 13.17 2.83 8.52
CA ILE A 33 12.90 4.16 9.05
C ILE A 33 13.22 4.21 10.55
N CYS A 34 12.82 3.20 11.30
CA CYS A 34 13.12 3.13 12.73
C CYS A 34 14.63 3.06 12.97
N GLU A 35 15.36 2.29 12.18
CA GLU A 35 16.81 2.19 12.30
C GLU A 35 17.49 3.53 12.01
N ALA A 36 17.04 4.22 10.98
CA ALA A 36 17.60 5.53 10.61
C ALA A 36 17.33 6.59 11.67
N CYS A 37 16.26 6.45 12.43
CA CYS A 37 15.87 7.39 13.48
C CYS A 37 16.34 6.96 14.88
N ASP A 38 17.03 5.84 14.99
CA ASP A 38 17.46 5.25 16.27
C ASP A 38 16.28 5.00 17.22
N ILE A 39 15.18 4.52 16.68
CA ILE A 39 13.98 4.19 17.45
C ILE A 39 13.86 2.67 17.55
N ALA A 40 13.61 2.17 18.76
CA ALA A 40 13.40 0.73 18.96
C ALA A 40 12.12 0.29 18.26
N TYR A 41 12.14 -0.87 17.61
CA TYR A 41 10.98 -1.41 16.91
C TYR A 41 9.77 -1.59 17.82
N SER A 42 10.04 -2.02 19.06
CA SER A 42 8.99 -2.31 20.02
C SER A 42 8.45 -1.09 20.75
N LYS A 43 8.98 0.09 20.47
CA LYS A 43 8.48 1.31 21.10
C LYS A 43 7.11 1.66 20.53
N LYS A 44 6.14 1.85 21.41
CA LYS A 44 4.78 2.17 20.95
C LYS A 44 4.72 3.58 20.41
N VAL A 45 3.83 3.79 19.44
CA VAL A 45 3.68 5.10 18.80
C VAL A 45 3.37 6.19 19.82
N LYS A 46 2.56 5.89 20.82
CA LYS A 46 2.20 6.87 21.85
C LYS A 46 3.40 7.34 22.70
N ASP A 47 4.46 6.53 22.75
CA ASP A 47 5.65 6.84 23.54
C ASP A 47 6.69 7.63 22.74
N LEU A 48 6.42 7.92 21.47
CA LEU A 48 7.35 8.68 20.63
C LEU A 48 7.28 10.16 20.99
N SER A 49 8.46 10.79 21.08
CA SER A 49 8.53 12.23 21.31
C SER A 49 8.28 13.00 20.02
N ASP A 50 8.03 14.30 20.12
CA ASP A 50 7.86 15.15 18.95
C ASP A 50 9.10 15.15 18.07
N GLY A 51 10.28 15.11 18.69
CA GLY A 51 11.54 15.01 17.94
C GLY A 51 11.65 13.72 17.17
N ASP A 52 11.20 12.60 17.75
CA ASP A 52 11.17 11.31 17.06
C ASP A 52 10.23 11.37 15.86
N LEU A 53 9.07 11.98 16.03
CA LEU A 53 8.10 12.12 14.95
C LEU A 53 8.63 12.96 13.80
N GLU A 54 9.36 14.03 14.11
CA GLU A 54 10.00 14.84 13.08
C GLU A 54 11.04 14.07 12.29
N LYS A 55 11.86 13.28 12.98
CA LYS A 55 12.84 12.41 12.30
C LYS A 55 12.16 11.42 11.38
N ILE A 56 11.07 10.83 11.83
CA ILE A 56 10.31 9.87 11.03
C ILE A 56 9.73 10.56 9.79
N ARG A 57 9.18 11.76 9.95
CA ARG A 57 8.65 12.53 8.83
C ARG A 57 9.72 12.84 7.79
N ASP A 58 10.93 13.20 8.25
CA ASP A 58 12.05 13.48 7.34
C ASP A 58 12.46 12.25 6.55
N GLN A 59 12.47 11.08 7.19
CA GLN A 59 12.79 9.83 6.50
C GLN A 59 11.70 9.44 5.50
N ILE A 60 10.45 9.60 5.87
CA ILE A 60 9.33 9.27 5.01
C ILE A 60 9.29 10.15 3.76
N ALA A 61 9.75 11.40 3.87
CA ALA A 61 9.79 12.32 2.74
C ALA A 61 10.65 11.81 1.57
N GLN A 62 11.54 10.84 1.83
CA GLN A 62 12.39 10.25 0.79
C GLN A 62 11.67 9.19 -0.04
N PHE A 63 10.47 8.79 0.36
CA PHE A 63 9.71 7.75 -0.33
C PHE A 63 8.50 8.34 -1.03
N THR A 64 8.12 7.73 -2.14
CA THR A 64 6.84 8.04 -2.78
C THR A 64 5.76 7.27 -2.04
N ILE A 65 4.82 7.97 -1.43
CA ILE A 65 3.78 7.36 -0.59
C ILE A 65 2.42 7.97 -0.87
N GLU A 66 1.37 7.35 -0.31
CA GLU A 66 -0.01 7.83 -0.31
C GLU A 66 -0.50 8.26 -1.70
N GLY A 67 -1.04 9.47 -1.81
CA GLY A 67 -1.62 9.95 -3.06
C GLY A 67 -0.66 9.97 -4.22
N ASP A 68 0.60 10.31 -3.98
CA ASP A 68 1.62 10.33 -5.03
C ASP A 68 1.90 8.92 -5.54
N LEU A 69 1.98 7.94 -4.65
CA LEU A 69 2.18 6.55 -5.03
C LEU A 69 0.97 6.00 -5.79
N ARG A 70 -0.24 6.32 -5.32
CA ARG A 70 -1.45 5.89 -6.01
C ARG A 70 -1.52 6.46 -7.42
N ARG A 71 -1.15 7.73 -7.57
CA ARG A 71 -1.11 8.38 -8.88
C ARG A 71 -0.08 7.71 -9.78
N GLU A 72 1.11 7.43 -9.26
CA GLU A 72 2.17 6.75 -10.01
C GLU A 72 1.73 5.37 -10.48
N THR A 73 1.12 4.59 -9.59
CA THR A 73 0.61 3.26 -9.93
C THR A 73 -0.45 3.34 -11.02
N THR A 74 -1.40 4.27 -10.89
CA THR A 74 -2.46 4.46 -11.86
C THR A 74 -1.89 4.87 -13.22
N MET A 75 -0.91 5.76 -13.22
CA MET A 75 -0.28 6.21 -14.47
C MET A 75 0.51 5.08 -15.14
N ASN A 76 1.17 4.24 -14.35
CA ASN A 76 1.92 3.11 -14.89
C ASN A 76 0.98 2.11 -15.57
N ILE A 77 -0.17 1.84 -14.96
CA ILE A 77 -1.17 0.95 -15.53
C ILE A 77 -1.76 1.57 -16.81
N LYS A 78 -2.06 2.87 -16.77
CA LYS A 78 -2.58 3.58 -17.94
C LYS A 78 -1.59 3.54 -19.10
N ARG A 79 -0.30 3.69 -18.79
CA ARG A 79 0.75 3.62 -19.82
C ARG A 79 0.76 2.25 -20.50
N LEU A 80 0.61 1.18 -19.74
CA LEU A 80 0.54 -0.17 -20.30
C LEU A 80 -0.66 -0.32 -21.22
N MET A 81 -1.81 0.25 -20.84
CA MET A 81 -3.01 0.22 -21.67
C MET A 81 -2.83 1.03 -22.94
N ASP A 82 -2.22 2.22 -22.86
CA ASP A 82 -2.01 3.10 -23.99
C ASP A 82 -1.03 2.51 -25.00
N ILE A 83 -0.02 1.78 -24.54
CA ILE A 83 0.94 1.11 -25.40
C ILE A 83 0.27 -0.04 -26.16
N GLY A 84 -0.80 -0.62 -25.61
CA GLY A 84 -1.49 -1.74 -26.23
C GLY A 84 -0.81 -3.06 -26.05
N CYS A 85 0.04 -3.21 -25.03
CA CYS A 85 0.72 -4.47 -24.75
C CYS A 85 -0.24 -5.47 -24.09
N TYR A 86 0.18 -6.73 -24.01
CA TYR A 86 -0.64 -7.77 -23.41
C TYR A 86 -1.01 -7.46 -21.96
N ARG A 87 -0.05 -6.97 -21.18
CA ARG A 87 -0.31 -6.61 -19.77
C ARG A 87 -1.38 -5.53 -19.65
N GLY A 88 -1.32 -4.51 -20.49
CA GLY A 88 -2.34 -3.46 -20.53
C GLY A 88 -3.71 -3.99 -20.92
N PHE A 89 -3.74 -4.92 -21.86
CA PHE A 89 -5.00 -5.57 -22.27
C PHE A 89 -5.64 -6.31 -21.09
N ARG A 90 -4.82 -7.03 -20.30
CA ARG A 90 -5.31 -7.74 -19.12
C ARG A 90 -5.83 -6.78 -18.05
N HIS A 91 -5.14 -5.65 -17.84
CA HIS A 91 -5.62 -4.61 -16.93
C HIS A 91 -6.97 -4.05 -17.37
N ARG A 92 -7.11 -3.80 -18.67
CA ARG A 92 -8.36 -3.26 -19.20
C ARG A 92 -9.53 -4.19 -18.95
N ARG A 93 -9.31 -5.49 -19.03
CA ARG A 93 -10.36 -6.49 -18.82
C ARG A 93 -10.51 -6.91 -17.36
N GLY A 94 -9.67 -6.42 -16.47
CA GLY A 94 -9.73 -6.79 -15.07
C GLY A 94 -9.33 -8.24 -14.82
N LEU A 95 -8.42 -8.77 -15.62
CA LEU A 95 -7.96 -10.16 -15.51
C LEU A 95 -6.52 -10.22 -15.00
N PRO A 96 -6.11 -11.37 -14.41
CA PRO A 96 -4.72 -11.55 -13.99
C PRO A 96 -3.78 -11.39 -15.18
N MET A 97 -2.66 -10.70 -14.99
CA MET A 97 -1.74 -10.41 -16.07
C MET A 97 -0.45 -11.22 -16.01
N ARG A 98 -0.28 -12.07 -15.02
CA ARG A 98 0.94 -12.85 -14.83
C ARG A 98 0.77 -14.33 -15.14
N GLY A 99 -0.07 -14.66 -16.09
CA GLY A 99 -0.26 -16.04 -16.52
C GLY A 99 -1.05 -16.92 -15.57
N GLN A 100 -1.75 -16.32 -14.62
CA GLN A 100 -2.54 -17.10 -13.68
C GLN A 100 -3.79 -17.67 -14.33
N ARG A 101 -4.23 -18.80 -13.78
CA ARG A 101 -5.43 -19.47 -14.26
C ARG A 101 -6.67 -18.58 -14.02
N THR A 102 -7.53 -18.49 -15.01
CA THR A 102 -8.76 -17.69 -14.90
C THR A 102 -10.02 -18.53 -14.82
N ARG A 103 -9.92 -19.82 -15.20
CA ARG A 103 -11.08 -20.71 -15.25
C ARG A 103 -11.69 -20.97 -13.89
N THR A 104 -10.88 -21.06 -12.85
CA THR A 104 -11.35 -21.46 -11.52
C THR A 104 -11.31 -20.34 -10.50
N ASN A 105 -10.20 -19.69 -10.32
CA ASN A 105 -9.98 -18.71 -9.28
C ASN A 105 -9.83 -17.31 -9.85
N ALA A 106 -8.80 -16.60 -9.51
CA ALA A 106 -8.54 -15.22 -9.94
C ALA A 106 -9.49 -14.21 -9.32
N ARG A 107 -9.94 -14.50 -8.08
CA ARG A 107 -10.92 -13.64 -7.41
C ARG A 107 -10.38 -12.26 -7.05
N THR A 108 -9.08 -12.15 -6.81
CA THR A 108 -8.47 -10.86 -6.47
C THR A 108 -8.73 -9.83 -7.57
N ARG A 109 -8.63 -10.23 -8.82
CA ARG A 109 -8.85 -9.34 -9.96
C ARG A 109 -10.31 -9.26 -10.37
N LYS A 110 -10.99 -10.41 -10.35
CA LYS A 110 -12.40 -10.48 -10.78
C LYS A 110 -13.38 -10.01 -9.73
N GLY A 111 -12.96 -10.01 -8.47
CA GLY A 111 -13.84 -9.68 -7.35
C GLY A 111 -14.64 -10.90 -6.89
N PRO A 112 -15.52 -10.72 -5.92
CA PRO A 112 -16.34 -11.82 -5.41
C PRO A 112 -17.23 -12.41 -6.48
N ARG A 113 -17.55 -13.70 -6.32
CA ARG A 113 -18.49 -14.36 -7.23
C ARG A 113 -19.87 -13.74 -7.09
N LYS A 114 -20.55 -13.60 -8.20
CA LYS A 114 -21.91 -13.12 -8.21
C LYS A 114 -22.83 -14.20 -7.61
N ALA A 115 -23.88 -13.76 -6.94
CA ALA A 115 -24.82 -14.68 -6.38
C ALA A 115 -25.49 -15.55 -7.44
N ALA A 116 -25.80 -16.80 -7.10
CA ALA A 116 -26.43 -17.71 -8.02
C ALA A 116 -27.74 -17.17 -8.60
N ALA A 117 -28.45 -16.40 -7.82
CA ALA A 117 -29.69 -15.80 -8.28
C ALA A 117 -29.51 -14.91 -9.49
N SER A 118 -28.36 -14.30 -9.63
CA SER A 118 -28.07 -13.44 -10.77
C SER A 118 -27.96 -14.21 -12.07
N LEU A 119 -27.85 -15.52 -12.00
CA LEU A 119 -27.73 -16.37 -13.17
C LEU A 119 -29.05 -16.92 -13.65
N LYS A 120 -30.10 -16.71 -12.90
CA LYS A 120 -31.35 -17.26 -13.27
C LYS A 120 -31.97 -16.60 -14.35
N LYS A 121 -32.13 -16.98 -14.65
CA LYS A 121 -32.84 -16.42 -15.37
C LYS A 121 -32.72 -16.23 -16.23
#